data_a1d8e24aecfb1a6e3dd3e0d3078814f2
#
_entry.id   a1d8e24aecfb1a6e3dd3e0d3078814f2
#
_cell.length_a   1.000
_cell.length_b   1.000
_cell.length_c   1.000
_cell.angle_alpha   90.00
_cell.angle_beta   90.00
_cell.angle_gamma   90.00
#
_symmetry.space_group_name_H-M   'P 1'
#
loop_
_entity.id
_entity.type
_entity.pdbx_description
1 polymer ?
#
loop_
_entity_poly.entity_id
_entity_poly.type
_entity_poly.pdbx_seq_one_letter_code
_entity_poly.pdbx_strand_id
1 'polypeptide(L)'
;EFRRVLFRSHVEGWQWRPDLIWFDNLNSVRTCSYYVQQLYAHNKGTHVLPLTMDKKAVSGQEGQDGLFASAVWDKNEKAYIVKIANTSEDVQPVSLTFAGLKKSDKLAEGKCILLQSADLDKDNTVEDPDVITPKESVAAIDGNVLNVEVAPKTFVLYKFVKENKK
;
A
#
# COMPACT_ATOMS: atom_id res chain seq x y z
N GLU A 1 14.33 15.53 -22.36
CA GLU A 1 15.48 14.89 -21.71
C GLU A 1 15.12 14.07 -20.49
N PHE A 2 14.09 14.42 -19.77
CA PHE A 2 13.60 13.64 -18.64
C PHE A 2 13.17 12.20 -19.03
N ARG A 3 12.80 11.98 -20.27
CA ARG A 3 12.37 10.66 -20.78
C ARG A 3 13.50 9.65 -20.96
N ARG A 4 14.77 10.10 -20.98
CA ARG A 4 15.92 9.22 -21.21
C ARG A 4 16.51 8.59 -19.96
N VAL A 5 16.24 9.16 -18.78
CA VAL A 5 16.84 8.71 -17.53
C VAL A 5 16.07 7.55 -16.90
N LEU A 6 14.76 7.42 -17.20
CA LEU A 6 13.88 6.46 -16.55
C LEU A 6 13.98 5.00 -17.04
N PHE A 7 14.72 4.73 -18.13
CA PHE A 7 14.63 3.43 -18.81
C PHE A 7 15.97 2.82 -19.27
N ARG A 8 17.08 3.14 -18.60
CA ARG A 8 18.39 2.64 -19.00
C ARG A 8 19.13 1.91 -17.88
N SER A 9 18.52 0.90 -17.30
CA SER A 9 19.23 0.00 -16.39
C SER A 9 19.58 -1.29 -17.12
N HIS A 10 20.83 -1.44 -17.50
CA HIS A 10 21.37 -2.72 -17.96
C HIS A 10 21.70 -3.61 -16.76
N VAL A 11 21.42 -4.90 -16.84
CA VAL A 11 21.68 -5.86 -15.75
C VAL A 11 23.14 -5.88 -15.33
N GLU A 12 24.07 -5.68 -16.26
CA GLU A 12 25.52 -5.66 -15.99
C GLU A 12 26.14 -4.26 -15.99
N GLY A 13 25.32 -3.22 -16.23
CA GLY A 13 25.79 -1.84 -16.19
C GLY A 13 25.78 -1.28 -14.78
N TRP A 14 26.38 -0.10 -14.58
CA TRP A 14 26.22 0.64 -13.35
C TRP A 14 24.74 0.98 -13.17
N GLN A 15 24.12 0.42 -12.12
CA GLN A 15 22.70 0.58 -11.85
C GLN A 15 22.52 1.51 -10.66
N TRP A 16 21.71 2.52 -10.87
CA TRP A 16 21.29 3.40 -9.81
C TRP A 16 20.13 2.75 -9.05
N ARG A 17 20.28 2.57 -7.77
CA ARG A 17 19.19 2.15 -6.87
C ARG A 17 18.62 3.40 -6.19
N PRO A 18 17.29 3.59 -6.18
CA PRO A 18 16.22 2.65 -6.49
C PRO A 18 15.60 2.87 -7.87
N ASP A 19 15.83 1.97 -8.80
CA ASP A 19 15.07 1.93 -10.06
C ASP A 19 13.71 1.27 -9.88
N LEU A 20 12.74 1.61 -10.73
CA LEU A 20 11.41 1.01 -10.70
C LEU A 20 11.36 -0.30 -11.46
N ILE A 21 12.02 -0.36 -12.60
CA ILE A 21 12.06 -1.51 -13.49
C ILE A 21 13.49 -1.70 -13.97
N TRP A 22 14.00 -2.90 -13.80
CA TRP A 22 15.23 -3.34 -14.39
C TRP A 22 14.94 -4.14 -15.64
N PHE A 23 15.74 -4.01 -16.66
CA PHE A 23 15.58 -4.77 -17.89
C PHE A 23 16.91 -5.02 -18.59
N ASP A 24 16.96 -6.12 -19.31
CA ASP A 24 17.95 -6.44 -20.32
C ASP A 24 17.27 -6.55 -21.71
N ASN A 25 17.93 -7.16 -22.69
CA ASN A 25 17.39 -7.31 -24.04
C ASN A 25 16.19 -8.28 -24.12
N LEU A 26 16.00 -9.14 -23.14
CA LEU A 26 15.04 -10.25 -23.15
C LEU A 26 14.07 -10.20 -21.96
N ASN A 27 14.47 -9.58 -20.84
CA ASN A 27 13.77 -9.67 -19.58
C ASN A 27 13.46 -8.29 -19.01
N SER A 28 12.43 -8.22 -18.16
CA SER A 28 12.14 -7.06 -17.34
C SER A 28 11.72 -7.48 -15.94
N VAL A 29 12.20 -6.77 -14.91
CA VAL A 29 11.94 -7.06 -13.49
C VAL A 29 11.37 -5.83 -12.82
N ARG A 30 10.25 -5.99 -12.13
CA ARG A 30 9.61 -4.95 -11.35
C ARG A 30 10.14 -4.98 -9.93
N THR A 31 10.61 -3.84 -9.42
CA THR A 31 11.08 -3.71 -8.04
C THR A 31 9.92 -3.53 -7.05
N CYS A 32 10.20 -3.64 -5.76
CA CYS A 32 9.23 -3.31 -4.72
C CYS A 32 8.72 -1.86 -4.86
N SER A 33 9.61 -0.92 -5.20
CA SER A 33 9.27 0.48 -5.43
C SER A 33 8.29 0.66 -6.59
N TYR A 34 8.42 -0.14 -7.66
CA TYR A 34 7.44 -0.16 -8.74
C TYR A 34 6.05 -0.54 -8.24
N TYR A 35 5.94 -1.62 -7.47
CA TYR A 35 4.65 -2.08 -6.97
C TYR A 35 4.00 -1.07 -6.03
N VAL A 36 4.76 -0.44 -5.14
CA VAL A 36 4.24 0.61 -4.27
C VAL A 36 3.69 1.76 -5.10
N GLN A 37 4.45 2.27 -6.09
CA GLN A 37 3.98 3.36 -6.95
C GLN A 37 2.76 2.97 -7.78
N GLN A 38 2.74 1.75 -8.32
CA GLN A 38 1.59 1.21 -9.06
C GLN A 38 0.34 1.17 -8.17
N LEU A 39 0.46 0.68 -6.94
CA LEU A 39 -0.65 0.63 -5.99
C LEU A 39 -1.17 2.02 -5.63
N TYR A 40 -0.28 3.01 -5.48
CA TYR A 40 -0.69 4.40 -5.26
C TYR A 40 -1.37 4.99 -6.48
N ALA A 41 -0.84 4.79 -7.67
CA ALA A 41 -1.38 5.33 -8.92
C ALA A 41 -2.79 4.78 -9.24
N HIS A 42 -2.98 3.48 -9.08
CA HIS A 42 -4.28 2.84 -9.36
C HIS A 42 -5.31 3.06 -8.24
N ASN A 43 -4.88 3.45 -7.05
CA ASN A 43 -5.74 3.67 -5.89
C ASN A 43 -5.57 5.10 -5.33
N LYS A 44 -5.51 6.08 -6.21
CA LYS A 44 -5.31 7.49 -5.83
C LYS A 44 -6.53 8.12 -5.15
N GLY A 45 -7.73 7.59 -5.41
CA GLY A 45 -8.98 8.19 -4.98
C GLY A 45 -9.27 9.55 -5.62
N THR A 46 -10.34 10.21 -5.17
CA THR A 46 -10.74 11.56 -5.63
C THR A 46 -10.65 12.62 -4.55
N HIS A 47 -10.64 12.25 -3.28
CA HIS A 47 -10.58 13.14 -2.12
C HIS A 47 -9.67 12.55 -1.06
N VAL A 48 -8.80 13.38 -0.50
CA VAL A 48 -7.99 13.00 0.66
C VAL A 48 -8.87 13.06 1.91
N LEU A 49 -8.76 12.04 2.76
CA LEU A 49 -9.44 11.98 4.04
C LEU A 49 -8.43 12.23 5.17
N PRO A 50 -8.80 13.00 6.20
CA PRO A 50 -7.95 13.13 7.38
C PRO A 50 -7.85 11.76 8.09
N LEU A 51 -6.62 11.36 8.38
CA LEU A 51 -6.32 10.16 9.15
C LEU A 51 -5.42 10.54 10.32
N THR A 52 -5.86 10.23 11.54
CA THR A 52 -5.15 10.61 12.75
C THR A 52 -5.04 9.46 13.73
N MET A 53 -3.94 9.42 14.45
CA MET A 53 -3.71 8.65 15.67
C MET A 53 -3.37 9.65 16.77
N ASP A 54 -4.11 9.63 17.88
CA ASP A 54 -3.98 10.59 19.00
C ASP A 54 -4.02 12.06 18.55
N LYS A 55 -4.92 12.36 17.61
CA LYS A 55 -5.13 13.69 17.00
C LYS A 55 -3.95 14.21 16.15
N LYS A 56 -2.93 13.40 15.90
CA LYS A 56 -1.78 13.71 15.02
C LYS A 56 -1.88 12.90 13.74
N ALA A 57 -1.32 13.42 12.64
CA ALA A 57 -1.21 12.66 11.39
C ALA A 57 -0.36 11.40 11.60
N VAL A 58 -0.69 10.31 10.92
CA VAL A 58 0.03 9.04 11.03
C VAL A 58 1.22 9.06 10.07
N SER A 59 2.36 9.52 10.54
CA SER A 59 3.55 9.81 9.75
C SER A 59 4.86 9.30 10.37
N GLY A 60 4.79 8.22 11.15
CA GLY A 60 5.95 7.59 11.77
C GLY A 60 6.67 8.41 12.83
N GLN A 61 6.01 9.45 13.37
CA GLN A 61 6.56 10.32 14.42
C GLN A 61 6.78 9.55 15.72
N GLU A 62 7.45 10.20 16.67
CA GLU A 62 7.61 9.66 18.02
C GLU A 62 6.26 9.25 18.63
N GLY A 63 6.19 8.04 19.19
CA GLY A 63 4.98 7.41 19.69
C GLY A 63 4.06 6.79 18.63
N GLN A 64 4.49 6.73 17.38
CA GLN A 64 3.79 6.04 16.28
C GLN A 64 4.57 4.81 15.76
N ASP A 65 5.69 4.47 16.35
CA ASP A 65 6.49 3.25 16.15
C ASP A 65 6.76 2.91 14.68
N GLY A 66 7.03 3.94 13.85
CA GLY A 66 7.31 3.77 12.42
C GLY A 66 6.08 3.46 11.56
N LEU A 67 4.88 3.70 12.09
CA LEU A 67 3.63 3.54 11.34
C LEU A 67 3.34 4.77 10.49
N PHE A 68 3.12 4.57 9.19
CA PHE A 68 2.69 5.59 8.24
C PHE A 68 1.37 5.18 7.63
N ALA A 69 0.45 6.13 7.47
CA ALA A 69 -0.81 5.82 6.83
C ALA A 69 -1.41 7.01 6.07
N SER A 70 -2.20 6.70 5.06
CA SER A 70 -3.00 7.68 4.32
C SER A 70 -4.36 7.10 3.95
N ALA A 71 -5.36 7.96 3.88
CA ALA A 71 -6.72 7.57 3.53
C ALA A 71 -7.28 8.48 2.44
N VAL A 72 -8.01 7.88 1.49
CA VAL A 72 -8.69 8.60 0.43
C VAL A 72 -10.09 8.01 0.18
N TRP A 73 -10.97 8.86 -0.30
CA TRP A 73 -12.28 8.48 -0.81
C TRP A 73 -12.25 8.51 -2.33
N ASP A 74 -12.74 7.46 -2.98
CA ASP A 74 -13.01 7.45 -4.41
C ASP A 74 -14.50 7.60 -4.66
N LYS A 75 -14.88 8.76 -5.22
CA LYS A 75 -16.28 9.07 -5.54
C LYS A 75 -16.85 8.18 -6.63
N ASN A 76 -16.03 7.78 -7.60
CA ASN A 76 -16.46 7.02 -8.76
C ASN A 76 -16.77 5.57 -8.38
N GLU A 77 -15.89 4.97 -7.60
CA GLU A 77 -16.06 3.60 -7.12
C GLU A 77 -16.83 3.53 -5.78
N LYS A 78 -17.13 4.68 -5.16
CA LYS A 78 -17.74 4.78 -3.82
C LYS A 78 -16.96 3.98 -2.78
N ALA A 79 -15.66 4.10 -2.82
CA ALA A 79 -14.76 3.30 -2.00
C ALA A 79 -13.89 4.15 -1.06
N TYR A 80 -13.70 3.67 0.15
CA TYR A 80 -12.67 4.11 1.07
C TYR A 80 -11.43 3.31 0.81
N ILE A 81 -10.29 3.99 0.66
CA ILE A 81 -9.00 3.36 0.40
C ILE A 81 -8.04 3.83 1.47
N VAL A 82 -7.49 2.89 2.23
CA VAL A 82 -6.51 3.16 3.27
C VAL A 82 -5.22 2.43 2.93
N LYS A 83 -4.11 3.14 3.01
CA LYS A 83 -2.77 2.62 2.78
C LYS A 83 -2.00 2.76 4.07
N ILE A 84 -1.37 1.69 4.53
CA ILE A 84 -0.60 1.63 5.77
C ILE A 84 0.78 1.06 5.44
N ALA A 85 1.81 1.68 5.96
CA ALA A 85 3.17 1.15 5.95
C ALA A 85 3.68 1.03 7.38
N ASN A 86 4.13 -0.16 7.74
CA ASN A 86 4.84 -0.41 8.98
C ASN A 86 6.33 -0.56 8.64
N THR A 87 7.13 0.39 9.08
CA THR A 87 8.59 0.40 8.87
C THR A 87 9.36 -0.13 10.07
N SER A 88 8.66 -0.49 11.15
CA SER A 88 9.28 -1.05 12.37
C SER A 88 9.65 -2.51 12.22
N GLU A 89 10.35 -3.04 13.22
CA GLU A 89 10.69 -4.46 13.35
C GLU A 89 9.58 -5.28 14.03
N ASP A 90 8.54 -4.61 14.53
CA ASP A 90 7.49 -5.23 15.32
C ASP A 90 6.17 -5.27 14.57
N VAL A 91 5.32 -6.24 14.94
CA VAL A 91 3.92 -6.29 14.49
C VAL A 91 3.15 -5.15 15.15
N GLN A 92 2.45 -4.34 14.34
CA GLN A 92 1.66 -3.22 14.82
C GLN A 92 0.16 -3.59 14.80
N PRO A 93 -0.50 -3.69 15.97
CA PRO A 93 -1.94 -3.84 16.04
C PRO A 93 -2.60 -2.51 15.67
N VAL A 94 -3.45 -2.51 14.66
CA VAL A 94 -4.14 -1.31 14.17
C VAL A 94 -5.65 -1.52 14.27
N SER A 95 -6.32 -0.60 14.98
CA SER A 95 -7.77 -0.47 14.99
C SER A 95 -8.15 0.84 14.30
N LEU A 96 -8.68 0.73 13.07
CA LEU A 96 -9.03 1.86 12.24
C LEU A 96 -10.55 2.07 12.25
N THR A 97 -11.01 3.24 12.68
CA THR A 97 -12.43 3.60 12.68
C THR A 97 -12.75 4.56 11.54
N PHE A 98 -13.72 4.18 10.70
CA PHE A 98 -14.28 5.05 9.66
C PHE A 98 -15.33 5.98 10.31
N ALA A 99 -14.91 7.18 10.69
CA ALA A 99 -15.79 8.18 11.29
C ALA A 99 -16.71 8.84 10.24
N GLY A 100 -17.87 9.32 10.70
CA GLY A 100 -18.81 10.07 9.84
C GLY A 100 -19.69 9.21 8.93
N LEU A 101 -19.60 7.90 8.99
CA LEU A 101 -20.58 7.02 8.34
C LEU A 101 -21.94 7.17 9.00
N LYS A 102 -22.99 7.24 8.19
CA LYS A 102 -24.38 7.22 8.69
C LYS A 102 -24.71 5.82 9.21
N LYS A 103 -25.64 5.69 10.13
CA LYS A 103 -26.13 4.38 10.63
C LYS A 103 -26.66 3.46 9.53
N SER A 104 -27.10 4.03 8.42
CA SER A 104 -27.55 3.29 7.22
C SER A 104 -26.43 2.82 6.32
N ASP A 105 -25.23 3.41 6.44
CA ASP A 105 -24.11 3.09 5.59
C ASP A 105 -23.47 1.78 6.04
N LYS A 106 -23.25 0.90 5.10
CA LYS A 106 -22.50 -0.34 5.33
C LYS A 106 -21.28 -0.36 4.42
N LEU A 107 -20.21 -0.87 4.95
CA LEU A 107 -19.04 -1.21 4.16
C LEU A 107 -19.11 -2.70 3.85
N ALA A 108 -18.97 -3.04 2.57
CA ALA A 108 -18.84 -4.44 2.15
C ALA A 108 -17.48 -5.00 2.60
N GLU A 109 -17.36 -6.32 2.56
CA GLU A 109 -16.04 -6.97 2.66
C GLU A 109 -15.08 -6.28 1.72
N GLY A 110 -13.90 -5.95 2.24
CA GLY A 110 -12.91 -5.17 1.51
C GLY A 110 -11.90 -6.04 0.79
N LYS A 111 -11.19 -5.40 -0.12
CA LYS A 111 -9.99 -5.95 -0.73
C LYS A 111 -8.78 -5.52 0.12
N CYS A 112 -7.92 -6.47 0.45
CA CYS A 112 -6.61 -6.25 1.03
C CYS A 112 -5.55 -6.56 0.00
N ILE A 113 -4.60 -5.66 -0.20
CA ILE A 113 -3.42 -5.88 -1.05
C ILE A 113 -2.19 -5.69 -0.19
N LEU A 114 -1.45 -6.77 -0.01
CA LEU A 114 -0.26 -6.85 0.84
C LEU A 114 1.00 -6.91 -0.01
N LEU A 115 1.97 -6.06 0.27
CA LEU A 115 3.33 -6.13 -0.23
C LEU A 115 4.28 -6.24 0.96
N GLN A 116 4.97 -7.36 1.08
CA GLN A 116 5.83 -7.68 2.20
C GLN A 116 7.00 -8.53 1.76
N SER A 117 8.17 -8.30 2.37
CA SER A 117 9.30 -9.22 2.35
C SER A 117 9.76 -9.49 3.78
N ALA A 118 9.98 -10.76 4.10
CA ALA A 118 10.59 -11.14 5.39
C ALA A 118 12.09 -10.80 5.45
N ASP A 119 12.72 -10.64 4.29
CA ASP A 119 14.12 -10.33 4.10
C ASP A 119 14.22 -9.02 3.33
N LEU A 120 14.83 -7.99 3.96
CA LEU A 120 14.97 -6.65 3.36
C LEU A 120 16.07 -6.58 2.31
N ASP A 121 17.00 -7.51 2.32
CA ASP A 121 18.08 -7.59 1.33
C ASP A 121 17.64 -8.37 0.08
N LYS A 122 16.43 -8.94 0.11
CA LYS A 122 15.87 -9.69 -1.01
C LYS A 122 15.19 -8.76 -1.99
N ASP A 123 15.61 -8.83 -3.24
CA ASP A 123 15.00 -8.14 -4.37
C ASP A 123 14.42 -9.14 -5.37
N ASN A 124 13.54 -8.66 -6.24
CA ASN A 124 13.22 -9.37 -7.47
C ASN A 124 14.41 -9.29 -8.41
N THR A 125 14.77 -10.41 -9.03
CA THR A 125 15.91 -10.52 -9.97
C THR A 125 15.43 -11.01 -11.32
N VAL A 126 16.31 -11.05 -12.30
CA VAL A 126 15.98 -11.61 -13.63
C VAL A 126 15.69 -13.11 -13.54
N GLU A 127 16.38 -13.81 -12.65
CA GLU A 127 16.20 -15.24 -12.40
C GLU A 127 14.92 -15.52 -11.65
N ASP A 128 14.59 -14.63 -10.69
CA ASP A 128 13.40 -14.73 -9.81
C ASP A 128 12.63 -13.40 -9.82
N PRO A 129 11.86 -13.09 -10.87
CA PRO A 129 11.26 -11.76 -11.05
C PRO A 129 10.04 -11.48 -10.16
N ASP A 130 9.45 -12.49 -9.57
CA ASP A 130 8.17 -12.42 -8.85
C ASP A 130 8.27 -12.86 -7.37
N VAL A 131 9.46 -12.80 -6.77
CA VAL A 131 9.68 -13.17 -5.36
C VAL A 131 8.88 -12.27 -4.42
N ILE A 132 8.87 -10.97 -4.71
CA ILE A 132 8.15 -9.96 -3.93
C ILE A 132 7.12 -9.30 -4.85
N THR A 133 5.87 -9.71 -4.69
CA THR A 133 4.74 -9.20 -5.48
C THR A 133 3.54 -8.88 -4.58
N PRO A 134 2.66 -7.96 -4.99
CA PRO A 134 1.43 -7.70 -4.26
C PRO A 134 0.55 -8.95 -4.19
N LYS A 135 0.14 -9.32 -2.97
CA LYS A 135 -0.80 -10.43 -2.72
C LYS A 135 -2.16 -9.89 -2.35
N GLU A 136 -3.19 -10.38 -3.01
CA GLU A 136 -4.57 -9.97 -2.77
C GLU A 136 -5.29 -10.96 -1.85
N SER A 137 -6.11 -10.42 -0.94
CA SER A 137 -6.98 -11.18 -0.06
C SER A 137 -8.22 -10.37 0.29
N VAL A 138 -9.16 -11.01 0.98
CA VAL A 138 -10.35 -10.34 1.51
C VAL A 138 -10.01 -9.72 2.87
N ALA A 139 -10.49 -8.50 3.11
CA ALA A 139 -10.42 -7.84 4.40
C ALA A 139 -11.81 -7.79 5.03
N ALA A 140 -11.96 -8.43 6.18
CA ALA A 140 -13.19 -8.33 6.98
C ALA A 140 -13.23 -6.99 7.72
N ILE A 141 -14.43 -6.42 7.83
CA ILE A 141 -14.69 -5.21 8.60
C ILE A 141 -15.89 -5.42 9.52
N ASP A 142 -15.79 -4.97 10.75
CA ASP A 142 -16.89 -5.03 11.72
C ASP A 142 -17.55 -3.64 11.80
N GLY A 143 -18.70 -3.52 11.14
CA GLY A 143 -19.43 -2.26 11.05
C GLY A 143 -18.61 -1.17 10.35
N ASN A 144 -17.99 -0.29 11.16
CA ASN A 144 -17.12 0.77 10.71
C ASN A 144 -15.68 0.68 11.27
N VAL A 145 -15.31 -0.47 11.82
CA VAL A 145 -14.00 -0.69 12.43
C VAL A 145 -13.27 -1.82 11.73
N LEU A 146 -12.05 -1.51 11.28
CA LEU A 146 -11.10 -2.48 10.75
C LEU A 146 -10.06 -2.77 11.83
N ASN A 147 -10.01 -4.01 12.32
CA ASN A 147 -8.98 -4.48 13.24
C ASN A 147 -8.02 -5.39 12.50
N VAL A 148 -6.75 -5.03 12.47
CA VAL A 148 -5.71 -5.78 11.74
C VAL A 148 -4.38 -5.74 12.49
N GLU A 149 -3.55 -6.73 12.24
CA GLU A 149 -2.15 -6.75 12.63
C GLU A 149 -1.31 -6.48 11.38
N VAL A 150 -0.54 -5.39 11.40
CA VAL A 150 0.35 -5.02 10.31
C VAL A 150 1.74 -5.54 10.64
N ALA A 151 2.18 -6.55 9.90
CA ALA A 151 3.48 -7.18 10.10
C ALA A 151 4.63 -6.19 9.88
N PRO A 152 5.85 -6.48 10.39
CA PRO A 152 7.03 -5.66 10.15
C PRO A 152 7.32 -5.47 8.66
N LYS A 153 7.92 -4.35 8.30
CA LYS A 153 8.42 -4.06 6.94
C LYS A 153 7.37 -4.33 5.86
N THR A 154 6.14 -3.90 6.13
CA THR A 154 4.97 -4.20 5.30
C THR A 154 4.35 -2.93 4.74
N PHE A 155 3.96 -2.98 3.48
CA PHE A 155 3.00 -2.05 2.90
C PHE A 155 1.68 -2.80 2.62
N VAL A 156 0.58 -2.26 3.10
CA VAL A 156 -0.75 -2.84 2.91
C VAL A 156 -1.75 -1.78 2.48
N LEU A 157 -2.63 -2.16 1.56
CA LEU A 157 -3.73 -1.34 1.07
C LEU A 157 -5.06 -2.05 1.34
N TYR A 158 -5.97 -1.34 1.98
CA TYR A 158 -7.36 -1.77 2.19
C TYR A 158 -8.30 -0.92 1.36
N LYS A 159 -9.25 -1.56 0.68
CA LYS A 159 -10.28 -0.89 -0.12
C LYS A 159 -11.65 -1.44 0.22
N PHE A 160 -12.53 -0.58 0.76
CA PHE A 160 -13.88 -0.93 1.16
C PHE A 160 -14.89 -0.16 0.33
N VAL A 161 -15.77 -0.87 -0.36
CA VAL A 161 -16.85 -0.26 -1.13
C VAL A 161 -18.04 0.03 -0.21
N LYS A 162 -18.58 1.23 -0.31
CA LYS A 162 -19.79 1.60 0.41
C LYS A 162 -21.02 1.00 -0.29
N GLU A 163 -21.74 0.14 0.43
CA GLU A 163 -23.00 -0.41 -0.06
C GLU A 163 -24.10 0.68 -0.06
N ASN A 164 -24.78 0.81 -1.18
CA ASN A 164 -26.02 1.55 -1.22
C ASN A 164 -27.14 0.61 -0.76
N LYS A 165 -27.85 0.94 0.30
CA LYS A 165 -29.17 0.32 0.51
C LYS A 165 -30.05 0.66 -0.69
N LYS A 166 -30.50 -0.37 -1.40
CA LYS A 166 -31.63 -0.26 -2.31
C LYS A 166 -32.89 0.08 -1.52
#